data_842f62e9ab93bb00e50e3cbf0cb99dae
#
_entry.id   842f62e9ab93bb00e50e3cbf0cb99dae
#
_cell.length_a   1.000
_cell.length_b   1.000
_cell.length_c   1.000
_cell.angle_alpha   90.00
_cell.angle_beta   90.00
_cell.angle_gamma   90.00
#
_symmetry.space_group_name_H-M   'P 1'
#
loop_
_entity.id
_entity.type
_entity.pdbx_description
1 polymer ?
#
loop_
_entity_poly.entity_id
_entity_poly.type
_entity_poly.pdbx_seq_one_letter_code
_entity_poly.pdbx_strand_id
1 'polypeptide(L)'
;MDTILQFDHSLIFYVHDHLVYSFLTPIMAFISKITGSGALWIVIALLLMLQKKYRVLGVAIIIALGFVFIIGDQGLKPHVARLRPFVDFPNVTVPLESALPKANSYSFPSGHSFGSFASAMTIYLGLSQIAPQKRYLGIIALLGSLVVAFSRVYLFVHY
;
A
#
# COMPACT_ATOMS: atom_id res chain seq x y z
N MET A 1 -20.14 10.39 -10.38
CA MET A 1 -19.72 9.71 -9.13
C MET A 1 -20.09 8.23 -9.20
N ASP A 2 -21.26 7.90 -9.70
CA ASP A 2 -21.76 6.51 -9.79
C ASP A 2 -20.90 5.58 -10.66
N THR A 3 -20.34 6.08 -11.77
CA THR A 3 -19.50 5.27 -12.68
C THR A 3 -18.19 4.79 -12.01
N ILE A 4 -17.56 5.62 -11.19
CA ILE A 4 -16.32 5.25 -10.47
C ILE A 4 -16.64 4.20 -9.40
N LEU A 5 -17.73 4.39 -8.65
CA LEU A 5 -18.16 3.43 -7.63
C LEU A 5 -18.54 2.08 -8.26
N GLN A 6 -19.24 2.10 -9.39
CA GLN A 6 -19.58 0.87 -10.13
C GLN A 6 -18.32 0.14 -10.63
N PHE A 7 -17.32 0.87 -11.14
CA PHE A 7 -16.04 0.28 -11.55
C PHE A 7 -15.32 -0.36 -10.36
N ASP A 8 -15.23 0.37 -9.24
CA ASP A 8 -14.57 -0.12 -8.03
C ASP A 8 -15.25 -1.39 -7.50
N HIS A 9 -16.58 -1.41 -7.45
CA HIS A 9 -17.35 -2.59 -7.04
C HIS A 9 -17.13 -3.76 -8.01
N SER A 10 -17.21 -3.52 -9.32
CA SER A 10 -16.97 -4.55 -10.32
C SER A 10 -15.57 -5.15 -10.20
N LEU A 11 -14.55 -4.29 -9.99
CA LEU A 11 -13.17 -4.74 -9.86
C LEU A 11 -12.95 -5.59 -8.59
N ILE A 12 -13.46 -5.13 -7.44
CA ILE A 12 -13.24 -5.87 -6.20
C ILE A 12 -13.96 -7.22 -6.18
N PHE A 13 -15.19 -7.28 -6.71
CA PHE A 13 -15.92 -8.54 -6.84
C PHE A 13 -15.27 -9.47 -7.86
N TYR A 14 -14.78 -8.93 -8.98
CA TYR A 14 -14.02 -9.75 -9.94
C TYR A 14 -12.79 -10.41 -9.29
N VAL A 15 -12.01 -9.63 -8.52
CA VAL A 15 -10.84 -10.16 -7.80
C VAL A 15 -11.29 -11.20 -6.76
N HIS A 16 -12.34 -10.91 -5.99
CA HIS A 16 -12.85 -11.79 -4.95
C HIS A 16 -13.33 -13.13 -5.52
N ASP A 17 -14.08 -13.11 -6.60
CA ASP A 17 -14.74 -14.31 -7.14
C ASP A 17 -13.82 -15.15 -8.01
N HIS A 18 -12.78 -14.56 -8.63
CA HIS A 18 -11.95 -15.24 -9.63
C HIS A 18 -10.50 -15.41 -9.25
N LEU A 19 -9.96 -14.57 -8.34
CA LEU A 19 -8.52 -14.54 -8.04
C LEU A 19 -8.18 -14.94 -6.60
N VAL A 20 -9.18 -15.18 -5.74
CA VAL A 20 -8.95 -15.62 -4.36
C VAL A 20 -8.74 -17.14 -4.33
N TYR A 21 -7.51 -17.53 -3.96
CA TYR A 21 -7.11 -18.94 -3.83
C TYR A 21 -6.52 -19.20 -2.46
N SER A 22 -6.81 -20.34 -1.86
CA SER A 22 -6.35 -20.72 -0.52
C SER A 22 -4.83 -20.67 -0.35
N PHE A 23 -4.06 -21.02 -1.40
CA PHE A 23 -2.59 -20.95 -1.36
C PHE A 23 -2.05 -19.51 -1.47
N LEU A 24 -2.78 -18.61 -2.14
CA LEU A 24 -2.35 -17.22 -2.36
C LEU A 24 -2.68 -16.31 -1.17
N THR A 25 -3.75 -16.61 -0.45
CA THR A 25 -4.23 -15.83 0.70
C THR A 25 -3.15 -15.59 1.76
N PRO A 26 -2.39 -16.60 2.25
CA PRO A 26 -1.34 -16.35 3.23
C PRO A 26 -0.20 -15.48 2.69
N ILE A 27 0.10 -15.56 1.40
CA ILE A 27 1.12 -14.73 0.74
C ILE A 27 0.66 -13.26 0.73
N MET A 28 -0.58 -13.00 0.30
CA MET A 28 -1.14 -11.65 0.28
C MET A 28 -1.27 -11.05 1.67
N ALA A 29 -1.66 -11.85 2.65
CA ALA A 29 -1.72 -11.44 4.05
C ALA A 29 -0.32 -11.11 4.61
N PHE A 30 0.69 -11.90 4.30
CA PHE A 30 2.07 -11.66 4.70
C PHE A 30 2.60 -10.35 4.11
N ILE A 31 2.43 -10.14 2.79
CA ILE A 31 2.82 -8.90 2.09
C ILE A 31 2.14 -7.69 2.75
N SER A 32 0.83 -7.78 2.98
CA SER A 32 0.08 -6.73 3.66
C SER A 32 0.61 -6.46 5.08
N LYS A 33 0.93 -7.50 5.84
CA LYS A 33 1.44 -7.38 7.22
C LYS A 33 2.79 -6.68 7.29
N ILE A 34 3.77 -7.07 6.45
CA ILE A 34 5.13 -6.49 6.49
C ILE A 34 5.17 -5.05 5.99
N THR A 35 4.22 -4.64 5.16
CA THR A 35 4.10 -3.26 4.67
C THR A 35 3.20 -2.39 5.54
N GLY A 36 2.59 -2.99 6.59
CA GLY A 36 1.72 -2.28 7.54
C GLY A 36 2.44 -1.13 8.22
N SER A 37 1.75 -0.01 8.38
CA SER A 37 2.29 1.22 9.00
C SER A 37 3.60 1.72 8.36
N GLY A 38 3.91 1.32 7.13
CA GLY A 38 5.16 1.69 6.46
C GLY A 38 6.41 0.98 7.00
N ALA A 39 6.26 -0.06 7.86
CA ALA A 39 7.38 -0.69 8.56
C ALA A 39 8.50 -1.15 7.63
N LEU A 40 8.19 -1.85 6.55
CA LEU A 40 9.17 -2.27 5.55
C LEU A 40 10.00 -1.09 5.02
N TRP A 41 9.32 0.01 4.67
CA TRP A 41 9.95 1.19 4.09
C TRP A 41 10.78 1.97 5.10
N ILE A 42 10.36 2.00 6.37
CA ILE A 42 11.15 2.57 7.48
C ILE A 42 12.44 1.77 7.66
N VAL A 43 12.38 0.44 7.67
CA VAL A 43 13.58 -0.41 7.78
C VAL A 43 14.52 -0.16 6.61
N ILE A 44 14.01 -0.13 5.36
CA ILE A 44 14.82 0.19 4.18
C ILE A 44 15.46 1.57 4.31
N ALA A 45 14.72 2.59 4.73
CA ALA A 45 15.23 3.94 4.93
C ALA A 45 16.37 3.96 5.95
N LEU A 46 16.20 3.31 7.10
CA LEU A 46 17.23 3.23 8.15
C LEU A 46 18.50 2.53 7.64
N LEU A 47 18.37 1.41 6.92
CA LEU A 47 19.51 0.71 6.31
C LEU A 47 20.25 1.59 5.29
N LEU A 48 19.53 2.37 4.48
CA LEU A 48 20.13 3.34 3.56
C LEU A 48 20.85 4.47 4.31
N MET A 49 20.32 4.92 5.44
CA MET A 49 20.95 5.96 6.27
C MET A 49 22.29 5.55 6.88
N LEU A 50 22.54 4.25 7.08
CA LEU A 50 23.84 3.73 7.56
C LEU A 50 24.97 3.93 6.54
N GLN A 51 24.63 4.08 5.26
CA GLN A 51 25.61 4.25 4.20
C GLN A 51 25.73 5.72 3.81
N LYS A 52 26.93 6.32 3.95
CA LYS A 52 27.16 7.76 3.66
C LYS A 52 26.60 8.19 2.30
N LYS A 53 26.77 7.36 1.26
CA LYS A 53 26.32 7.62 -0.12
C LYS A 53 24.78 7.71 -0.22
N TYR A 54 24.04 6.92 0.54
CA TYR A 54 22.56 6.79 0.40
C TYR A 54 21.80 7.42 1.57
N ARG A 55 22.50 8.08 2.51
CA ARG A 55 21.88 8.65 3.71
C ARG A 55 20.76 9.64 3.39
N VAL A 56 20.97 10.52 2.42
CA VAL A 56 19.97 11.52 2.00
C VAL A 56 18.73 10.82 1.42
N LEU A 57 18.92 9.73 0.68
CA LEU A 57 17.81 8.95 0.15
C LEU A 57 16.98 8.31 1.27
N GLY A 58 17.63 7.76 2.31
CA GLY A 58 16.93 7.23 3.47
C GLY A 58 16.12 8.29 4.20
N VAL A 59 16.68 9.49 4.41
CA VAL A 59 15.96 10.63 5.00
C VAL A 59 14.78 11.03 4.12
N ALA A 60 14.95 11.09 2.79
CA ALA A 60 13.88 11.43 1.86
C ALA A 60 12.69 10.45 1.94
N ILE A 61 12.96 9.14 2.12
CA ILE A 61 11.90 8.14 2.32
C ILE A 61 11.13 8.41 3.62
N ILE A 62 11.81 8.72 4.72
CA ILE A 62 11.13 9.06 5.99
C ILE A 62 10.26 10.31 5.84
N ILE A 63 10.75 11.34 5.15
CA ILE A 63 9.98 12.55 4.86
C ILE A 63 8.75 12.21 4.00
N ALA A 64 8.93 11.40 2.95
CA ALA A 64 7.82 10.97 2.10
C ALA A 64 6.74 10.23 2.88
N LEU A 65 7.13 9.31 3.78
CA LEU A 65 6.18 8.63 4.67
C LEU A 65 5.49 9.59 5.64
N GLY A 66 6.19 10.61 6.13
CA GLY A 66 5.60 11.69 6.93
C GLY A 66 4.51 12.44 6.17
N PHE A 67 4.76 12.80 4.90
CA PHE A 67 3.74 13.41 4.03
C PHE A 67 2.56 12.47 3.76
N VAL A 68 2.81 11.17 3.54
CA VAL A 68 1.74 10.16 3.38
C VAL A 68 0.86 10.13 4.63
N PHE A 69 1.44 10.15 5.83
CA PHE A 69 0.68 10.17 7.08
C PHE A 69 -0.14 11.46 7.22
N ILE A 70 0.47 12.64 7.02
CA ILE A 70 -0.22 13.93 7.19
C ILE A 70 -1.30 14.11 6.15
N ILE A 71 -0.98 13.93 4.86
CA ILE A 71 -1.92 14.17 3.77
C ILE A 71 -2.92 13.02 3.65
N GLY A 72 -2.46 11.77 3.72
CA GLY A 72 -3.30 10.59 3.54
C GLY A 72 -4.14 10.29 4.76
N ASP A 73 -3.48 9.97 5.89
CA ASP A 73 -4.19 9.44 7.06
C ASP A 73 -4.90 10.53 7.87
N GLN A 74 -4.28 11.71 8.05
CA GLN A 74 -4.85 12.82 8.83
C GLN A 74 -5.72 13.76 7.97
N GLY A 75 -5.34 13.94 6.68
CA GLY A 75 -6.05 14.83 5.76
C GLY A 75 -7.18 14.10 5.01
N LEU A 76 -6.83 13.40 3.94
CA LEU A 76 -7.80 12.84 2.98
C LEU A 76 -8.73 11.80 3.60
N LYS A 77 -8.20 10.90 4.45
CA LYS A 77 -8.97 9.77 4.99
C LYS A 77 -10.23 10.21 5.76
N PRO A 78 -10.17 11.14 6.72
CA PRO A 78 -11.36 11.61 7.42
C PRO A 78 -12.29 12.46 6.55
N HIS A 79 -11.75 13.19 5.55
CA HIS A 79 -12.57 14.03 4.66
C HIS A 79 -13.36 13.20 3.64
N VAL A 80 -12.74 12.17 3.05
CA VAL A 80 -13.43 11.28 2.09
C VAL A 80 -14.33 10.29 2.83
N ALA A 81 -13.92 9.85 4.02
CA ALA A 81 -14.66 8.96 4.93
C ALA A 81 -15.27 7.72 4.24
N ARG A 82 -14.57 7.19 3.21
CA ARG A 82 -15.04 6.04 2.43
C ARG A 82 -15.03 4.77 3.29
N LEU A 83 -16.15 4.08 3.36
CA LEU A 83 -16.25 2.79 4.06
C LEU A 83 -15.35 1.75 3.39
N ARG A 84 -15.04 0.68 4.13
CA ARG A 84 -14.26 -0.44 3.60
C ARG A 84 -15.18 -1.47 2.95
N PRO A 85 -14.72 -2.22 1.94
CA PRO A 85 -15.53 -3.22 1.26
C PRO A 85 -16.20 -4.21 2.21
N PHE A 86 -15.48 -4.74 3.21
CA PHE A 86 -16.05 -5.68 4.18
C PHE A 86 -17.08 -5.05 5.14
N VAL A 87 -17.14 -3.72 5.22
CA VAL A 87 -18.17 -2.98 5.95
C VAL A 87 -19.36 -2.67 5.05
N ASP A 88 -19.10 -2.28 3.79
CA ASP A 88 -20.15 -2.02 2.78
C ASP A 88 -20.89 -3.31 2.38
N PHE A 89 -20.20 -4.44 2.39
CA PHE A 89 -20.72 -5.75 1.98
C PHE A 89 -20.57 -6.80 3.09
N PRO A 90 -21.29 -6.67 4.21
CA PRO A 90 -21.11 -7.52 5.40
C PRO A 90 -21.45 -9.00 5.18
N ASN A 91 -22.19 -9.33 4.11
CA ASN A 91 -22.58 -10.69 3.77
C ASN A 91 -21.56 -11.41 2.88
N VAL A 92 -20.48 -10.73 2.47
CA VAL A 92 -19.41 -11.32 1.65
C VAL A 92 -18.38 -11.98 2.56
N THR A 93 -18.07 -13.24 2.28
CA THR A 93 -17.01 -13.95 3.02
C THR A 93 -15.64 -13.40 2.65
N VAL A 94 -14.98 -12.80 3.61
CA VAL A 94 -13.64 -12.23 3.38
C VAL A 94 -12.56 -13.33 3.30
N PRO A 95 -11.53 -13.17 2.47
CA PRO A 95 -10.47 -14.19 2.31
C PRO A 95 -9.72 -14.53 3.60
N LEU A 96 -9.58 -13.56 4.53
CA LEU A 96 -8.91 -13.78 5.80
C LEU A 96 -9.37 -12.77 6.86
N GLU A 97 -10.18 -13.19 7.81
CA GLU A 97 -10.71 -12.32 8.88
C GLU A 97 -9.61 -11.70 9.76
N SER A 98 -8.54 -12.44 10.06
CA SER A 98 -7.43 -11.93 10.88
C SER A 98 -6.63 -10.79 10.20
N ALA A 99 -6.82 -10.56 8.90
CA ALA A 99 -6.21 -9.46 8.18
C ALA A 99 -7.07 -8.19 8.16
N LEU A 100 -8.30 -8.24 8.70
CA LEU A 100 -9.20 -7.11 8.70
C LEU A 100 -8.71 -6.00 9.65
N PRO A 101 -8.68 -4.76 9.18
CA PRO A 101 -8.47 -3.60 10.05
C PRO A 101 -9.73 -3.30 10.87
N LYS A 102 -9.63 -2.34 11.80
CA LYS A 102 -10.79 -1.89 12.57
C LYS A 102 -11.92 -1.40 11.64
N ALA A 103 -13.15 -1.83 11.89
CA ALA A 103 -14.32 -1.49 11.08
C ALA A 103 -14.60 0.02 11.00
N ASN A 104 -14.25 0.79 12.03
CA ASN A 104 -14.39 2.25 12.07
C ASN A 104 -13.26 3.01 11.34
N SER A 105 -12.37 2.32 10.62
CA SER A 105 -11.32 2.96 9.82
C SER A 105 -11.75 3.04 8.36
N TYR A 106 -11.38 4.16 7.68
CA TYR A 106 -11.76 4.42 6.29
C TYR A 106 -10.85 3.74 5.28
N SER A 107 -11.37 3.50 4.05
CA SER A 107 -10.66 2.80 3.00
C SER A 107 -9.84 3.70 2.07
N PHE A 108 -10.13 4.99 1.96
CA PHE A 108 -9.44 5.87 1.02
C PHE A 108 -8.76 7.05 1.72
N PRO A 109 -7.50 7.34 1.37
CA PRO A 109 -6.60 6.50 0.58
C PRO A 109 -6.08 5.30 1.38
N SER A 110 -5.63 4.25 0.65
CA SER A 110 -4.94 3.13 1.29
C SER A 110 -3.54 3.54 1.75
N GLY A 111 -3.30 3.56 3.07
CA GLY A 111 -1.99 3.91 3.62
C GLY A 111 -0.87 2.95 3.17
N HIS A 112 -1.17 1.66 2.99
CA HIS A 112 -0.22 0.68 2.45
C HIS A 112 0.18 1.03 1.02
N SER A 113 -0.78 1.25 0.13
CA SER A 113 -0.52 1.59 -1.26
C SER A 113 0.17 2.94 -1.38
N PHE A 114 -0.36 3.97 -0.73
CA PHE A 114 0.18 5.33 -0.80
C PHE A 114 1.62 5.37 -0.26
N GLY A 115 1.87 4.78 0.91
CA GLY A 115 3.22 4.72 1.49
C GLY A 115 4.20 3.92 0.64
N SER A 116 3.75 2.79 0.06
CA SER A 116 4.60 1.97 -0.79
C SER A 116 4.99 2.69 -2.07
N PHE A 117 4.03 3.29 -2.79
CA PHE A 117 4.34 4.05 -4.01
C PHE A 117 5.19 5.29 -3.75
N ALA A 118 4.91 6.05 -2.68
CA ALA A 118 5.71 7.21 -2.31
C ALA A 118 7.17 6.83 -2.02
N SER A 119 7.39 5.76 -1.23
CA SER A 119 8.73 5.27 -0.90
C SER A 119 9.45 4.73 -2.13
N ALA A 120 8.78 3.90 -2.95
CA ALA A 120 9.35 3.32 -4.15
C ALA A 120 9.72 4.38 -5.20
N MET A 121 8.88 5.41 -5.39
CA MET A 121 9.18 6.53 -6.28
C MET A 121 10.35 7.35 -5.76
N THR A 122 10.43 7.58 -4.44
CA THR A 122 11.57 8.26 -3.81
C THR A 122 12.87 7.48 -4.07
N ILE A 123 12.85 6.14 -3.95
CA ILE A 123 13.99 5.27 -4.27
C ILE A 123 14.37 5.39 -5.74
N TYR A 124 13.39 5.31 -6.66
CA TYR A 124 13.65 5.40 -8.10
C TYR A 124 14.29 6.73 -8.48
N LEU A 125 13.72 7.85 -8.06
CA LEU A 125 14.21 9.18 -8.37
C LEU A 125 15.58 9.44 -7.73
N GLY A 126 15.76 9.07 -6.46
CA GLY A 126 17.03 9.24 -5.77
C GLY A 126 18.14 8.39 -6.37
N LEU A 127 17.90 7.11 -6.66
CA LEU A 127 18.90 6.27 -7.31
C LEU A 127 19.22 6.73 -8.74
N SER A 128 18.24 7.27 -9.46
CA SER A 128 18.48 7.83 -10.80
C SER A 128 19.51 8.97 -10.79
N GLN A 129 19.60 9.71 -9.67
CA GLN A 129 20.55 10.81 -9.51
C GLN A 129 21.90 10.35 -8.93
N ILE A 130 21.89 9.57 -7.84
CA ILE A 130 23.13 9.25 -7.08
C ILE A 130 23.81 7.95 -7.52
N ALA A 131 23.07 7.03 -8.18
CA ALA A 131 23.57 5.74 -8.66
C ALA A 131 22.71 5.24 -9.85
N PRO A 132 22.80 5.88 -11.03
CA PRO A 132 21.92 5.58 -12.18
C PRO A 132 21.90 4.11 -12.59
N GLN A 133 23.03 3.41 -12.44
CA GLN A 133 23.15 1.97 -12.72
C GLN A 133 22.32 1.09 -11.78
N LYS A 134 21.87 1.64 -10.62
CA LYS A 134 21.02 0.95 -9.64
C LYS A 134 19.55 1.38 -9.69
N ARG A 135 19.15 2.25 -10.64
CA ARG A 135 17.75 2.73 -10.74
C ARG A 135 16.72 1.61 -10.89
N TYR A 136 17.16 0.44 -11.42
CA TYR A 136 16.30 -0.74 -11.55
C TYR A 136 15.74 -1.22 -10.19
N LEU A 137 16.46 -0.99 -9.07
CA LEU A 137 15.94 -1.31 -7.74
C LEU A 137 14.70 -0.47 -7.40
N GLY A 138 14.63 0.78 -7.85
CA GLY A 138 13.44 1.61 -7.74
C GLY A 138 12.27 1.08 -8.59
N ILE A 139 12.55 0.54 -9.78
CA ILE A 139 11.54 -0.12 -10.62
C ILE A 139 11.01 -1.38 -9.92
N ILE A 140 11.90 -2.20 -9.35
CA ILE A 140 11.51 -3.38 -8.55
C ILE A 140 10.63 -2.96 -7.37
N ALA A 141 11.00 -1.88 -6.67
CA ALA A 141 10.21 -1.35 -5.57
C ALA A 141 8.81 -0.88 -6.03
N LEU A 142 8.71 -0.24 -7.21
CA LEU A 142 7.41 0.16 -7.79
C LEU A 142 6.55 -1.06 -8.16
N LEU A 143 7.14 -2.09 -8.75
CA LEU A 143 6.44 -3.36 -9.03
C LEU A 143 5.98 -4.03 -7.72
N GLY A 144 6.83 -4.03 -6.69
CA GLY A 144 6.45 -4.48 -5.36
C GLY A 144 5.29 -3.68 -4.77
N SER A 145 5.25 -2.36 -4.99
CA SER A 145 4.14 -1.51 -4.55
C SER A 145 2.82 -1.84 -5.25
N LEU A 146 2.85 -2.27 -6.52
CA LEU A 146 1.67 -2.80 -7.20
C LEU A 146 1.15 -4.08 -6.53
N VAL A 147 2.06 -4.98 -6.14
CA VAL A 147 1.68 -6.21 -5.42
C VAL A 147 1.10 -5.87 -4.05
N VAL A 148 1.67 -4.88 -3.34
CA VAL A 148 1.10 -4.37 -2.08
C VAL A 148 -0.30 -3.82 -2.30
N ALA A 149 -0.52 -2.97 -3.31
CA ALA A 149 -1.84 -2.42 -3.61
C ALA A 149 -2.84 -3.54 -3.97
N PHE A 150 -2.43 -4.49 -4.81
CA PHE A 150 -3.25 -5.65 -5.15
C PHE A 150 -3.62 -6.48 -3.90
N SER A 151 -2.69 -6.68 -2.96
CA SER A 151 -2.98 -7.41 -1.72
C SER A 151 -4.12 -6.78 -0.91
N ARG A 152 -4.31 -5.45 -1.01
CA ARG A 152 -5.37 -4.75 -0.26
C ARG A 152 -6.76 -4.97 -0.89
N VAL A 153 -6.82 -5.02 -2.23
CA VAL A 153 -8.04 -5.39 -2.97
C VAL A 153 -8.36 -6.87 -2.77
N TYR A 154 -7.34 -7.73 -2.89
CA TYR A 154 -7.43 -9.18 -2.68
C TYR A 154 -8.02 -9.55 -1.31
N LEU A 155 -7.55 -8.89 -0.24
CA LEU A 155 -8.02 -9.12 1.13
C LEU A 155 -9.37 -8.46 1.43
N PHE A 156 -10.01 -7.84 0.46
CA PHE A 156 -11.30 -7.18 0.59
C PHE A 156 -11.34 -6.04 1.61
N VAL A 157 -10.22 -5.33 1.76
CA VAL A 157 -10.06 -4.24 2.73
C VAL A 157 -9.95 -2.84 2.13
N HIS A 158 -9.72 -2.74 0.81
CA HIS A 158 -9.71 -1.51 0.01
C HIS A 158 -10.27 -1.79 -1.39
N TYR A 159 -10.78 -0.73 -2.02
CA TYR A 159 -11.19 -0.75 -3.42
C TYR A 159 -10.00 -0.49 -4.35
#